data_a30f55c7da20e06c9ce88218c80f97c7
#
_entry.id   a30f55c7da20e06c9ce88218c80f97c7
#
_cell.length_a   1.000
_cell.length_b   1.000
_cell.length_c   1.000
_cell.angle_alpha   90.00
_cell.angle_beta   90.00
_cell.angle_gamma   90.00
#
_symmetry.space_group_name_H-M   'P 1'
#
loop_
_entity.id
_entity.type
_entity.pdbx_description
1 polymer ?
#
loop_
_entity_poly.entity_id
_entity_poly.type
_entity_poly.pdbx_seq_one_letter_code
_entity_poly.pdbx_strand_id
1 'polypeptide(L)'
;MKLHLSTRSSRLLYLFLAMDVTFIILHIIYTYTGFFSNSSFSIEQDRGYAEIFQYFKQYWSVLLLSLLALRKRSLLYLIWSLLFFYLLLDDSLQIHETLGKFISDKLNFSSWLNLRAEDFGELAVSISVSLFFLIFISIAYYFSERSSRKTSRYLIMGLCALALFGIVVDMIHIAVKSPSLNTLLGLIEDGGENVVMSLIVCFIFSLPEPLSQNVGKKDRFAQ
;
A
#
# COMPACT_ATOMS: atom_id res chain seq x y z
N MET A 1 -5.47 16.59 -15.73
CA MET A 1 -3.98 16.66 -15.60
C MET A 1 -3.40 15.37 -16.13
N LYS A 2 -2.65 15.39 -17.23
CA LYS A 2 -2.06 14.17 -17.83
C LYS A 2 -0.84 13.76 -16.99
N LEU A 3 -0.92 12.65 -16.27
CA LEU A 3 0.25 11.94 -15.75
C LEU A 3 1.01 11.42 -16.98
N HIS A 4 2.03 12.15 -17.41
CA HIS A 4 2.97 11.64 -18.42
C HIS A 4 3.88 10.61 -17.72
N LEU A 5 3.37 9.38 -17.58
CA LEU A 5 4.21 8.24 -17.23
C LEU A 5 5.22 8.06 -18.38
N SER A 6 6.50 7.91 -18.02
CA SER A 6 7.49 7.55 -19.03
C SER A 6 7.12 6.20 -19.64
N THR A 7 7.54 5.92 -20.85
CA THR A 7 7.29 4.62 -21.53
C THR A 7 7.76 3.44 -20.67
N ARG A 8 8.81 3.63 -19.86
CA ARG A 8 9.31 2.60 -18.94
C ARG A 8 8.37 2.36 -17.77
N SER A 9 7.85 3.43 -17.16
CA SER A 9 6.90 3.32 -16.03
C SER A 9 5.57 2.72 -16.46
N SER A 10 5.11 3.03 -17.68
CA SER A 10 3.88 2.43 -18.23
C SER A 10 4.04 0.93 -18.45
N ARG A 11 5.19 0.46 -18.99
CA ARG A 11 5.44 -0.98 -19.17
C ARG A 11 5.48 -1.72 -17.82
N LEU A 12 6.12 -1.13 -16.82
CA LEU A 12 6.16 -1.69 -15.47
C LEU A 12 4.74 -1.80 -14.86
N LEU A 13 3.92 -0.77 -15.04
CA LEU A 13 2.52 -0.79 -14.59
C LEU A 13 1.73 -1.91 -15.25
N TYR A 14 1.84 -2.08 -16.58
CA TYR A 14 1.16 -3.18 -17.27
C TYR A 14 1.60 -4.56 -16.78
N LEU A 15 2.89 -4.75 -16.44
CA LEU A 15 3.37 -6.01 -15.86
C LEU A 15 2.77 -6.26 -14.47
N PHE A 16 2.69 -5.26 -13.60
CA PHE A 16 2.09 -5.42 -12.29
C PHE A 16 0.59 -5.68 -12.37
N LEU A 17 -0.13 -4.92 -13.20
CA LEU A 17 -1.56 -5.15 -13.39
C LEU A 17 -1.85 -6.52 -14.02
N ALA A 18 -1.00 -7.00 -14.92
CA ALA A 18 -1.12 -8.35 -15.46
C ALA A 18 -0.94 -9.42 -14.38
N MET A 19 -0.02 -9.22 -13.44
CA MET A 19 0.14 -10.11 -12.27
C MET A 19 -1.06 -10.03 -11.32
N ASP A 20 -1.56 -8.82 -11.02
CA ASP A 20 -2.75 -8.65 -10.17
C ASP A 20 -3.97 -9.35 -10.80
N VAL A 21 -4.20 -9.18 -12.11
CA VAL A 21 -5.25 -9.91 -12.85
C VAL A 21 -5.03 -11.42 -12.80
N THR A 22 -3.79 -11.89 -12.88
CA THR A 22 -3.48 -13.32 -12.77
C THR A 22 -3.88 -13.86 -11.41
N PHE A 23 -3.60 -13.17 -10.30
CA PHE A 23 -4.03 -13.59 -8.97
C PHE A 23 -5.55 -13.58 -8.83
N ILE A 24 -6.24 -12.59 -9.38
CA ILE A 24 -7.71 -12.57 -9.42
C ILE A 24 -8.27 -13.80 -10.16
N ILE A 25 -7.70 -14.15 -11.32
CA ILE A 25 -8.10 -15.33 -12.09
C ILE A 25 -7.82 -16.62 -11.29
N LEU A 26 -6.67 -16.73 -10.65
CA LEU A 26 -6.30 -17.89 -9.84
C LEU A 26 -7.24 -18.06 -8.64
N HIS A 27 -7.62 -16.97 -7.97
CA HIS A 27 -8.61 -16.99 -6.90
C HIS A 27 -10.00 -17.48 -7.39
N ILE A 28 -10.45 -16.98 -8.54
CA ILE A 28 -11.70 -17.42 -9.15
C ILE A 28 -11.66 -18.92 -9.47
N ILE A 29 -10.57 -19.41 -10.06
CA ILE A 29 -10.39 -20.84 -10.34
C ILE A 29 -10.38 -21.64 -9.04
N TYR A 30 -9.63 -21.19 -8.03
CA TYR A 30 -9.58 -21.83 -6.71
C TYR A 30 -10.97 -21.93 -6.08
N THR A 31 -11.72 -20.84 -6.07
CA THR A 31 -13.03 -20.77 -5.40
C THR A 31 -14.12 -21.58 -6.10
N TYR A 32 -14.15 -21.61 -7.44
CA TYR A 32 -15.27 -22.17 -8.19
C TYR A 32 -15.01 -23.52 -8.86
N THR A 33 -13.76 -23.97 -9.00
CA THR A 33 -13.48 -25.19 -9.79
C THR A 33 -12.94 -26.37 -8.96
N GLY A 34 -12.42 -26.11 -7.74
CA GLY A 34 -11.73 -27.13 -6.94
C GLY A 34 -10.45 -27.68 -7.61
N PHE A 35 -9.96 -27.00 -8.69
CA PHE A 35 -8.75 -27.43 -9.41
C PHE A 35 -7.50 -27.31 -8.56
N PHE A 36 -7.43 -26.29 -7.71
CA PHE A 36 -6.35 -26.10 -6.75
C PHE A 36 -6.82 -26.47 -5.35
N SER A 37 -6.09 -27.32 -4.64
CA SER A 37 -6.33 -27.66 -3.23
C SER A 37 -5.58 -26.77 -2.24
N ASN A 38 -4.59 -26.00 -2.71
CA ASN A 38 -3.76 -25.13 -1.87
C ASN A 38 -4.42 -23.77 -1.71
N SER A 39 -4.73 -23.37 -0.46
CA SER A 39 -5.34 -22.08 -0.13
C SER A 39 -4.49 -20.88 -0.54
N SER A 40 -3.17 -21.03 -0.70
CA SER A 40 -2.28 -19.93 -1.14
C SER A 40 -2.64 -19.34 -2.52
N PHE A 41 -3.52 -20.01 -3.29
CA PHE A 41 -4.07 -19.45 -4.54
C PHE A 41 -5.28 -18.54 -4.30
N SER A 42 -5.86 -18.55 -3.10
CA SER A 42 -6.87 -17.56 -2.73
C SER A 42 -6.21 -16.21 -2.53
N ILE A 43 -6.85 -15.15 -3.03
CA ILE A 43 -6.40 -13.76 -2.80
C ILE A 43 -6.63 -13.34 -1.35
N GLU A 44 -7.63 -13.92 -0.68
CA GLU A 44 -8.03 -13.69 0.71
C GLU A 44 -7.14 -14.43 1.72
N GLN A 45 -6.17 -15.22 1.25
CA GLN A 45 -5.34 -16.03 2.13
C GLN A 45 -4.15 -15.24 2.64
N ASP A 46 -4.07 -15.06 3.95
CA ASP A 46 -2.90 -14.48 4.61
C ASP A 46 -1.63 -15.24 4.22
N ARG A 47 -0.60 -14.49 3.85
CA ARG A 47 0.68 -14.99 3.35
C ARG A 47 0.54 -15.87 2.11
N GLY A 48 -0.57 -15.72 1.37
CA GLY A 48 -0.79 -16.29 0.05
C GLY A 48 0.07 -15.61 -1.03
N TYR A 49 0.00 -16.13 -2.25
CA TYR A 49 0.84 -15.61 -3.34
C TYR A 49 0.53 -14.15 -3.70
N ALA A 50 -0.73 -13.74 -3.66
CA ALA A 50 -1.14 -12.38 -3.96
C ALA A 50 -0.62 -11.39 -2.91
N GLU A 51 -0.75 -11.74 -1.63
CA GLU A 51 -0.29 -10.91 -0.52
C GLU A 51 1.24 -10.82 -0.46
N ILE A 52 1.96 -11.93 -0.69
CA ILE A 52 3.43 -11.90 -0.81
C ILE A 52 3.86 -10.95 -1.94
N PHE A 53 3.13 -10.94 -3.07
CA PHE A 53 3.42 -9.99 -4.15
C PHE A 53 3.14 -8.54 -3.72
N GLN A 54 2.14 -8.29 -2.90
CA GLN A 54 1.89 -6.97 -2.28
C GLN A 54 3.05 -6.53 -1.39
N TYR A 55 3.61 -7.45 -0.56
CA TYR A 55 4.80 -7.18 0.24
C TYR A 55 6.01 -6.74 -0.61
N PHE A 56 6.25 -7.37 -1.76
CA PHE A 56 7.30 -6.93 -2.69
C PHE A 56 7.05 -5.51 -3.21
N LYS A 57 5.81 -5.15 -3.55
CA LYS A 57 5.47 -3.80 -4.01
C LYS A 57 5.68 -2.75 -2.90
N GLN A 58 5.30 -3.08 -1.67
CA GLN A 58 5.56 -2.23 -0.50
C GLN A 58 7.07 -2.08 -0.26
N TYR A 59 7.82 -3.17 -0.27
CA TYR A 59 9.28 -3.16 -0.10
C TYR A 59 9.98 -2.29 -1.16
N TRP A 60 9.60 -2.42 -2.42
CA TRP A 60 10.15 -1.56 -3.48
C TRP A 60 9.77 -0.09 -3.27
N SER A 61 8.59 0.20 -2.78
CA SER A 61 8.19 1.57 -2.43
C SER A 61 9.07 2.14 -1.32
N VAL A 62 9.38 1.35 -0.29
CA VAL A 62 10.33 1.71 0.78
C VAL A 62 11.70 2.03 0.20
N LEU A 63 12.27 1.15 -0.61
CA LEU A 63 13.60 1.34 -1.19
C LEU A 63 13.67 2.59 -2.08
N LEU A 64 12.72 2.76 -2.99
CA LEU A 64 12.69 3.90 -3.91
C LEU A 64 12.53 5.22 -3.18
N LEU A 65 11.64 5.29 -2.17
CA LEU A 65 11.44 6.50 -1.36
C LEU A 65 12.65 6.78 -0.46
N SER A 66 13.31 5.75 0.11
CA SER A 66 14.56 5.90 0.85
C SER A 66 15.67 6.48 -0.03
N LEU A 67 15.83 5.96 -1.25
CA LEU A 67 16.80 6.49 -2.21
C LEU A 67 16.52 7.94 -2.57
N LEU A 68 15.24 8.29 -2.79
CA LEU A 68 14.84 9.69 -3.02
C LEU A 68 15.09 10.58 -1.81
N ALA A 69 14.84 10.07 -0.59
CA ALA A 69 15.11 10.80 0.65
C ALA A 69 16.60 11.13 0.79
N LEU A 70 17.47 10.15 0.56
CA LEU A 70 18.93 10.33 0.62
C LEU A 70 19.43 11.29 -0.46
N ARG A 71 19.02 11.09 -1.72
CA ARG A 71 19.47 11.89 -2.85
C ARG A 71 19.00 13.34 -2.80
N LYS A 72 17.76 13.57 -2.38
CA LYS A 72 17.16 14.92 -2.28
C LYS A 72 17.31 15.53 -0.89
N ARG A 73 17.91 14.81 0.07
CA ARG A 73 18.00 15.20 1.49
C ARG A 73 16.64 15.69 2.02
N SER A 74 15.59 14.95 1.71
CA SER A 74 14.21 15.34 2.00
C SER A 74 13.61 14.49 3.10
N LEU A 75 13.32 15.11 4.25
CA LEU A 75 12.65 14.47 5.37
C LEU A 75 11.26 13.94 4.97
N LEU A 76 10.56 14.62 4.05
CA LEU A 76 9.24 14.19 3.58
C LEU A 76 9.28 12.82 2.91
N TYR A 77 10.26 12.55 2.04
CA TYR A 77 10.42 11.22 1.43
C TYR A 77 10.84 10.15 2.44
N LEU A 78 11.62 10.53 3.46
CA LEU A 78 11.99 9.61 4.54
C LEU A 78 10.76 9.17 5.34
N ILE A 79 9.89 10.12 5.72
CA ILE A 79 8.67 9.80 6.48
C ILE A 79 7.73 8.92 5.63
N TRP A 80 7.59 9.19 4.33
CA TRP A 80 6.83 8.33 3.42
C TRP A 80 7.44 6.93 3.33
N SER A 81 8.76 6.80 3.28
CA SER A 81 9.44 5.51 3.29
C SER A 81 9.16 4.74 4.58
N LEU A 82 9.22 5.42 5.74
CA LEU A 82 8.91 4.81 7.04
C LEU A 82 7.45 4.38 7.14
N LEU A 83 6.50 5.13 6.56
CA LEU A 83 5.10 4.72 6.50
C LEU A 83 4.93 3.42 5.68
N PHE A 84 5.51 3.33 4.48
CA PHE A 84 5.42 2.10 3.68
C PHE A 84 6.17 0.94 4.34
N PHE A 85 7.25 1.21 5.07
CA PHE A 85 7.92 0.19 5.87
C PHE A 85 7.04 -0.31 7.02
N TYR A 86 6.32 0.61 7.69
CA TYR A 86 5.32 0.21 8.69
C TYR A 86 4.23 -0.66 8.06
N LEU A 87 3.63 -0.25 6.93
CA LEU A 87 2.60 -1.03 6.24
C LEU A 87 3.11 -2.44 5.88
N LEU A 88 4.34 -2.56 5.37
CA LEU A 88 4.97 -3.86 5.10
C LEU A 88 5.09 -4.73 6.36
N LEU A 89 5.49 -4.14 7.49
CA LEU A 89 5.59 -4.87 8.75
C LEU A 89 4.22 -5.22 9.31
N ASP A 90 3.27 -4.30 9.21
CA ASP A 90 1.91 -4.48 9.67
C ASP A 90 1.24 -5.67 8.99
N ASP A 91 1.26 -5.71 7.66
CA ASP A 91 0.68 -6.78 6.85
C ASP A 91 1.44 -8.11 7.09
N SER A 92 2.77 -8.10 7.04
CA SER A 92 3.56 -9.35 7.16
C SER A 92 3.55 -9.97 8.56
N LEU A 93 3.42 -9.16 9.60
CA LEU A 93 3.44 -9.56 11.00
C LEU A 93 2.07 -9.50 11.69
N GLN A 94 1.02 -9.05 10.97
CA GLN A 94 -0.34 -8.91 11.50
C GLN A 94 -0.37 -8.05 12.78
N ILE A 95 0.32 -6.90 12.72
CA ILE A 95 0.50 -6.02 13.91
C ILE A 95 -0.83 -5.43 14.32
N HIS A 96 -1.63 -4.90 13.36
CA HIS A 96 -2.92 -4.29 13.66
C HIS A 96 -3.90 -5.28 14.28
N GLU A 97 -3.92 -6.55 13.82
CA GLU A 97 -4.77 -7.60 14.39
C GLU A 97 -4.37 -7.92 15.83
N THR A 98 -3.06 -8.17 16.04
CA THR A 98 -2.54 -8.51 17.38
C THR A 98 -2.77 -7.38 18.39
N LEU A 99 -2.46 -6.13 17.99
CA LEU A 99 -2.70 -4.96 18.83
C LEU A 99 -4.18 -4.63 18.96
N GLY A 100 -4.95 -4.81 17.91
CA GLY A 100 -6.40 -4.61 17.90
C GLY A 100 -7.09 -5.50 18.92
N LYS A 101 -6.77 -6.78 18.91
CA LYS A 101 -7.26 -7.73 19.90
C LYS A 101 -6.88 -7.32 21.33
N PHE A 102 -5.60 -6.97 21.55
CA PHE A 102 -5.14 -6.51 22.86
C PHE A 102 -5.87 -5.25 23.35
N ILE A 103 -6.12 -4.27 22.47
CA ILE A 103 -6.83 -3.03 22.80
C ILE A 103 -8.30 -3.32 23.09
N SER A 104 -8.94 -4.15 22.26
CA SER A 104 -10.33 -4.57 22.41
C SER A 104 -10.56 -5.24 23.76
N ASP A 105 -9.67 -6.16 24.18
CA ASP A 105 -9.75 -6.84 25.46
C ASP A 105 -9.54 -5.87 26.64
N LYS A 106 -8.57 -4.96 26.51
CA LYS A 106 -8.26 -3.98 27.56
C LYS A 106 -9.35 -2.95 27.79
N LEU A 107 -9.98 -2.47 26.70
CA LEU A 107 -11.00 -1.42 26.75
C LEU A 107 -12.42 -2.00 26.82
N ASN A 108 -12.56 -3.33 26.84
CA ASN A 108 -13.83 -4.03 26.87
C ASN A 108 -14.78 -3.57 25.74
N PHE A 109 -14.28 -3.54 24.49
CA PHE A 109 -15.14 -3.22 23.38
C PHE A 109 -16.25 -4.26 23.23
N SER A 110 -17.41 -3.83 22.78
CA SER A 110 -18.55 -4.70 22.53
C SER A 110 -18.80 -4.83 21.02
N SER A 111 -19.22 -6.00 20.58
CA SER A 111 -19.64 -6.21 19.19
C SER A 111 -20.87 -5.36 18.85
N TRP A 112 -20.86 -4.71 17.68
CA TRP A 112 -21.93 -3.86 17.19
C TRP A 112 -22.02 -3.91 15.66
N LEU A 113 -23.19 -3.78 15.06
CA LEU A 113 -23.41 -3.81 13.60
C LEU A 113 -22.83 -5.05 12.89
N ASN A 114 -22.89 -6.21 13.50
CA ASN A 114 -22.27 -7.47 13.06
C ASN A 114 -20.74 -7.49 13.06
N LEU A 115 -20.07 -6.42 13.52
CA LEU A 115 -18.64 -6.36 13.72
C LEU A 115 -18.28 -6.94 15.07
N ARG A 116 -17.11 -7.60 15.16
CA ARG A 116 -16.57 -8.13 16.41
C ARG A 116 -15.93 -7.01 17.22
N ALA A 117 -15.74 -7.23 18.50
CA ALA A 117 -14.99 -6.30 19.34
C ALA A 117 -13.55 -6.06 18.82
N GLU A 118 -12.92 -7.11 18.26
CA GLU A 118 -11.58 -7.08 17.67
C GLU A 118 -11.49 -6.10 16.49
N ASP A 119 -12.51 -6.10 15.59
CA ASP A 119 -12.54 -5.23 14.41
C ASP A 119 -12.50 -3.73 14.80
N PHE A 120 -13.14 -3.36 15.91
CA PHE A 120 -13.03 -2.00 16.46
C PHE A 120 -11.64 -1.71 17.05
N GLY A 121 -10.97 -2.72 17.62
CA GLY A 121 -9.60 -2.62 18.08
C GLY A 121 -8.63 -2.38 16.93
N GLU A 122 -8.75 -3.13 15.84
CA GLU A 122 -7.96 -3.00 14.60
C GLU A 122 -8.16 -1.63 13.98
N LEU A 123 -9.40 -1.16 13.90
CA LEU A 123 -9.72 0.20 13.44
C LEU A 123 -9.05 1.27 14.33
N ALA A 124 -9.06 1.09 15.64
CA ALA A 124 -8.41 2.03 16.57
C ALA A 124 -6.89 2.08 16.37
N VAL A 125 -6.23 0.93 16.13
CA VAL A 125 -4.80 0.86 15.77
C VAL A 125 -4.56 1.59 14.46
N SER A 126 -5.30 1.27 13.41
CA SER A 126 -5.15 1.86 12.07
C SER A 126 -5.34 3.38 12.09
N ILE A 127 -6.33 3.89 12.81
CA ILE A 127 -6.54 5.34 13.01
C ILE A 127 -5.37 5.96 13.75
N SER A 128 -4.90 5.34 14.84
CA SER A 128 -3.81 5.87 15.67
C SER A 128 -2.52 6.00 14.88
N VAL A 129 -2.16 4.98 14.12
CA VAL A 129 -0.98 4.98 13.23
C VAL A 129 -1.14 5.99 12.10
N SER A 130 -2.32 6.05 11.48
CA SER A 130 -2.60 7.03 10.42
C SER A 130 -2.44 8.46 10.93
N LEU A 131 -2.97 8.78 12.10
CA LEU A 131 -2.80 10.11 12.72
C LEU A 131 -1.35 10.41 13.04
N PHE A 132 -0.61 9.43 13.59
CA PHE A 132 0.81 9.58 13.87
C PHE A 132 1.58 9.97 12.60
N PHE A 133 1.47 9.20 11.54
CA PHE A 133 2.19 9.50 10.29
C PHE A 133 1.69 10.79 9.62
N LEU A 134 0.38 11.10 9.65
CA LEU A 134 -0.17 12.34 9.10
C LEU A 134 0.39 13.59 9.77
N ILE A 135 0.62 13.55 11.08
CA ILE A 135 1.28 14.66 11.81
C ILE A 135 2.70 14.87 11.27
N PHE A 136 3.51 13.82 11.19
CA PHE A 136 4.89 13.93 10.70
C PHE A 136 4.96 14.32 9.21
N ILE A 137 4.08 13.75 8.38
CA ILE A 137 3.95 14.13 6.97
C ILE A 137 3.57 15.62 6.86
N SER A 138 2.63 16.11 7.66
CA SER A 138 2.20 17.50 7.64
C SER A 138 3.32 18.46 8.02
N ILE A 139 4.09 18.13 9.06
CA ILE A 139 5.25 18.92 9.49
C ILE A 139 6.30 18.93 8.37
N ALA A 140 6.69 17.77 7.86
CA ALA A 140 7.69 17.67 6.80
C ALA A 140 7.22 18.32 5.49
N TYR A 141 5.93 18.23 5.17
CA TYR A 141 5.32 18.90 4.02
C TYR A 141 5.48 20.42 4.08
N TYR A 142 5.30 21.01 5.27
CA TYR A 142 5.44 22.46 5.45
C TYR A 142 6.86 22.94 5.10
N PHE A 143 7.89 22.19 5.47
CA PHE A 143 9.29 22.53 5.22
C PHE A 143 9.85 22.04 3.88
N SER A 144 9.03 21.33 3.09
CA SER A 144 9.49 20.70 1.85
C SER A 144 9.37 21.59 0.62
N GLU A 145 10.14 21.27 -0.41
CA GLU A 145 10.08 21.93 -1.72
C GLU A 145 8.75 21.63 -2.45
N ARG A 146 8.37 22.51 -3.38
CA ARG A 146 7.14 22.40 -4.18
C ARG A 146 7.02 21.07 -4.92
N SER A 147 8.13 20.53 -5.42
CA SER A 147 8.15 19.24 -6.12
C SER A 147 7.80 18.09 -5.17
N SER A 148 8.42 18.03 -3.99
CA SER A 148 8.17 17.00 -2.98
C SER A 148 6.75 17.08 -2.41
N ARG A 149 6.21 18.29 -2.23
CA ARG A 149 4.82 18.50 -1.83
C ARG A 149 3.84 17.95 -2.87
N LYS A 150 4.12 18.13 -4.17
CA LYS A 150 3.29 17.58 -5.24
C LYS A 150 3.28 16.05 -5.20
N THR A 151 4.45 15.42 -5.05
CA THR A 151 4.56 13.98 -4.89
C THR A 151 3.76 13.48 -3.68
N SER A 152 3.90 14.15 -2.53
CA SER A 152 3.20 13.78 -1.30
C SER A 152 1.67 13.80 -1.47
N ARG A 153 1.11 14.75 -2.22
CA ARG A 153 -0.34 14.78 -2.50
C ARG A 153 -0.82 13.53 -3.25
N TYR A 154 -0.04 13.04 -4.22
CA TYR A 154 -0.39 11.80 -4.93
C TYR A 154 -0.23 10.58 -4.04
N LEU A 155 0.78 10.55 -3.18
CA LEU A 155 0.93 9.46 -2.21
C LEU A 155 -0.21 9.46 -1.18
N ILE A 156 -0.68 10.63 -0.73
CA ILE A 156 -1.89 10.73 0.11
C ILE A 156 -3.12 10.17 -0.62
N MET A 157 -3.31 10.50 -1.90
CA MET A 157 -4.42 9.94 -2.67
C MET A 157 -4.33 8.41 -2.79
N GLY A 158 -3.11 7.88 -3.01
CA GLY A 158 -2.87 6.44 -3.01
C GLY A 158 -3.15 5.79 -1.65
N LEU A 159 -2.70 6.43 -0.56
CA LEU A 159 -2.96 5.95 0.81
C LEU A 159 -4.46 5.98 1.14
N CYS A 160 -5.18 7.02 0.73
CA CYS A 160 -6.64 7.07 0.89
C CYS A 160 -7.34 5.96 0.09
N ALA A 161 -6.83 5.62 -1.09
CA ALA A 161 -7.37 4.50 -1.87
C ALA A 161 -7.05 3.13 -1.21
N LEU A 162 -5.86 2.93 -0.63
CA LEU A 162 -5.55 1.74 0.18
C LEU A 162 -6.48 1.66 1.39
N ALA A 163 -6.65 2.73 2.15
CA ALA A 163 -7.54 2.77 3.31
C ALA A 163 -9.02 2.53 2.93
N LEU A 164 -9.43 2.90 1.71
CA LEU A 164 -10.78 2.59 1.21
C LEU A 164 -10.98 1.09 1.08
N PHE A 165 -10.03 0.36 0.53
CA PHE A 165 -10.14 -1.10 0.37
C PHE A 165 -9.84 -1.81 1.68
N GLY A 166 -8.70 -1.61 2.32
CA GLY A 166 -8.26 -2.34 3.50
C GLY A 166 -8.88 -1.89 4.83
N ILE A 167 -9.75 -0.86 4.85
CA ILE A 167 -10.49 -0.50 6.07
C ILE A 167 -11.99 -0.45 5.77
N VAL A 168 -12.41 0.33 4.74
CA VAL A 168 -13.85 0.57 4.54
C VAL A 168 -14.50 -0.63 3.89
N VAL A 169 -13.90 -1.21 2.85
CA VAL A 169 -14.44 -2.41 2.17
C VAL A 169 -14.33 -3.62 3.09
N ASP A 170 -13.21 -3.79 3.82
CA ASP A 170 -13.02 -4.83 4.84
C ASP A 170 -14.13 -4.78 5.91
N MET A 171 -14.38 -3.63 6.53
CA MET A 171 -15.46 -3.48 7.50
C MET A 171 -16.85 -3.84 6.93
N ILE A 172 -17.11 -3.50 5.66
CA ILE A 172 -18.36 -3.89 4.98
C ILE A 172 -18.37 -5.40 4.72
N HIS A 173 -17.24 -5.98 4.32
CA HIS A 173 -17.07 -7.40 4.08
C HIS A 173 -17.39 -8.21 5.34
N ILE A 174 -16.82 -7.86 6.49
CA ILE A 174 -17.07 -8.50 7.78
C ILE A 174 -18.55 -8.34 8.21
N ALA A 175 -19.16 -7.18 7.98
CA ALA A 175 -20.54 -6.90 8.37
C ALA A 175 -21.59 -7.63 7.52
N VAL A 176 -21.26 -7.99 6.26
CA VAL A 176 -22.17 -8.64 5.31
C VAL A 176 -22.13 -10.16 5.47
N LYS A 177 -23.27 -10.77 5.77
CA LYS A 177 -23.40 -12.23 5.99
C LYS A 177 -23.92 -13.01 4.79
N SER A 178 -24.00 -12.41 3.60
CA SER A 178 -24.45 -13.09 2.38
C SER A 178 -23.28 -13.81 1.72
N PRO A 179 -23.29 -15.15 1.53
CA PRO A 179 -22.14 -15.88 0.97
C PRO A 179 -21.65 -15.34 -0.37
N SER A 180 -22.58 -15.04 -1.30
CA SER A 180 -22.21 -14.53 -2.63
C SER A 180 -21.62 -13.12 -2.60
N LEU A 181 -22.13 -12.24 -1.71
CA LEU A 181 -21.59 -10.91 -1.53
C LEU A 181 -20.27 -10.94 -0.78
N ASN A 182 -20.10 -11.87 0.17
CA ASN A 182 -18.86 -12.05 0.92
C ASN A 182 -17.69 -12.34 -0.02
N THR A 183 -17.80 -13.34 -0.88
CA THR A 183 -16.75 -13.66 -1.87
C THR A 183 -16.45 -12.48 -2.81
N LEU A 184 -17.49 -11.73 -3.22
CA LEU A 184 -17.29 -10.56 -4.08
C LEU A 184 -16.57 -9.43 -3.33
N LEU A 185 -16.94 -9.20 -2.07
CA LEU A 185 -16.33 -8.14 -1.25
C LEU A 185 -14.87 -8.46 -0.93
N GLY A 186 -14.52 -9.72 -0.57
CA GLY A 186 -13.13 -10.13 -0.38
C GLY A 186 -12.30 -9.94 -1.65
N LEU A 187 -12.85 -10.30 -2.81
CA LEU A 187 -12.18 -10.07 -4.09
C LEU A 187 -11.96 -8.56 -4.38
N ILE A 188 -12.92 -7.69 -4.05
CA ILE A 188 -12.82 -6.25 -4.24
C ILE A 188 -11.82 -5.64 -3.25
N GLU A 189 -11.84 -6.09 -2.01
CA GLU A 189 -10.93 -5.70 -0.94
C GLU A 189 -9.47 -5.99 -1.32
N ASP A 190 -9.09 -7.26 -1.34
CA ASP A 190 -7.70 -7.69 -1.58
C ASP A 190 -7.23 -7.38 -3.01
N GLY A 191 -8.11 -7.59 -4.00
CA GLY A 191 -7.83 -7.24 -5.39
C GLY A 191 -7.65 -5.74 -5.59
N GLY A 192 -8.47 -4.94 -4.91
CA GLY A 192 -8.39 -3.49 -4.92
C GLY A 192 -7.10 -2.97 -4.30
N GLU A 193 -6.71 -3.49 -3.14
CA GLU A 193 -5.44 -3.15 -2.49
C GLU A 193 -4.25 -3.48 -3.37
N ASN A 194 -4.21 -4.69 -3.94
CA ASN A 194 -3.14 -5.12 -4.84
C ASN A 194 -2.98 -4.17 -6.03
N VAL A 195 -4.08 -3.79 -6.69
CA VAL A 195 -4.08 -2.86 -7.83
C VAL A 195 -3.62 -1.45 -7.39
N VAL A 196 -4.13 -0.94 -6.26
CA VAL A 196 -3.73 0.38 -5.75
C VAL A 196 -2.24 0.39 -5.40
N MET A 197 -1.72 -0.67 -4.78
CA MET A 197 -0.29 -0.77 -4.47
C MET A 197 0.56 -0.82 -5.74
N SER A 198 0.09 -1.48 -6.81
CA SER A 198 0.73 -1.46 -8.14
C SER A 198 0.79 -0.05 -8.74
N LEU A 199 -0.27 0.74 -8.59
CA LEU A 199 -0.29 2.15 -9.02
C LEU A 199 0.69 3.00 -8.21
N ILE A 200 0.74 2.82 -6.90
CA ILE A 200 1.64 3.56 -6.00
C ILE A 200 3.10 3.29 -6.33
N VAL A 201 3.52 2.02 -6.42
CA VAL A 201 4.93 1.68 -6.69
C VAL A 201 5.36 2.16 -8.07
N CYS A 202 4.49 2.05 -9.09
CA CYS A 202 4.78 2.57 -10.42
C CYS A 202 4.85 4.10 -10.45
N PHE A 203 4.01 4.79 -9.68
CA PHE A 203 4.10 6.24 -9.52
C PHE A 203 5.44 6.62 -8.88
N ILE A 204 5.84 5.97 -7.76
CA ILE A 204 7.12 6.23 -7.11
C ILE A 204 8.29 5.98 -8.07
N PHE A 205 8.25 4.88 -8.84
CA PHE A 205 9.26 4.56 -9.84
C PHE A 205 9.35 5.61 -10.96
N SER A 206 8.24 6.28 -11.27
CA SER A 206 8.20 7.35 -12.29
C SER A 206 8.80 8.67 -11.83
N LEU A 207 9.09 8.83 -10.54
CA LEU A 207 9.62 10.09 -10.02
C LEU A 207 11.01 10.36 -10.57
N PRO A 208 11.28 11.59 -11.07
CA PRO A 208 12.55 11.92 -11.68
C PRO A 208 13.69 11.82 -10.65
N GLU A 209 14.68 11.01 -10.98
CA GLU A 209 15.95 11.05 -10.27
C GLU A 209 16.60 12.41 -10.48
N PRO A 210 17.18 13.04 -9.43
CA PRO A 210 18.01 14.21 -9.63
C PRO A 210 19.19 13.78 -10.53
N LEU A 211 19.22 14.31 -11.76
CA LEU A 211 20.34 14.12 -12.67
C LEU A 211 21.63 14.49 -11.93
N SER A 212 22.57 13.56 -11.90
CA SER A 212 23.94 13.83 -11.44
C SER A 212 24.54 14.91 -12.34
N GLN A 213 24.51 16.18 -11.90
CA GLN A 213 25.05 17.32 -12.65
C GLN A 213 26.60 17.35 -12.70
N ASN A 214 27.29 16.23 -12.46
CA ASN A 214 28.75 16.22 -12.27
C ASN A 214 29.56 15.37 -13.27
N VAL A 215 29.02 15.07 -14.48
CA VAL A 215 29.89 14.39 -15.50
C VAL A 215 30.33 15.31 -16.65
N GLY A 216 29.84 16.55 -16.74
CA GLY A 216 30.09 17.42 -17.90
C GLY A 216 31.01 18.63 -17.68
N LYS A 217 31.68 18.80 -16.54
CA LYS A 217 32.49 20.03 -16.27
C LYS A 217 34.02 19.84 -16.22
N LYS A 218 34.51 18.61 -16.43
CA LYS A 218 35.95 18.35 -16.37
C LYS A 218 36.69 18.48 -17.70
N ASP A 219 35.99 18.56 -18.84
CA ASP A 219 36.68 18.58 -20.16
C ASP A 219 36.72 19.96 -20.84
N ARG A 220 36.46 21.06 -20.12
CA ARG A 220 36.57 22.42 -20.68
C ARG A 220 37.77 23.24 -20.21
N PHE A 221 38.68 22.66 -19.45
CA PHE A 221 39.92 23.35 -19.01
C PHE A 221 41.19 22.63 -19.47
N ALA A 222 41.14 21.84 -20.52
CA ALA A 222 42.30 21.21 -21.14
C ALA A 222 42.30 21.50 -22.66
N GLN A 223 42.28 22.78 -23.04
CA GLN A 223 42.73 23.29 -24.36
C GLN A 223 43.38 24.65 -24.16
#